data_f366c81c4d3f4b78a3517e95e0039dfe
#
_entry.id   f366c81c4d3f4b78a3517e95e0039dfe
#
_cell.length_a   1.000
_cell.length_b   1.000
_cell.length_c   1.000
_cell.angle_alpha   90.00
_cell.angle_beta   90.00
_cell.angle_gamma   90.00
#
_symmetry.space_group_name_H-M   'P 1'
#
loop_
_entity.id
_entity.type
_entity.pdbx_description
1 polymer ?
#
loop_
_entity_poly.entity_id
_entity_poly.type
_entity_poly.pdbx_seq_one_letter_code
_entity_poly.pdbx_strand_id
1 'polypeptide(L)' 'MSTTLQTQFQIRRQKKRAEIYAEYQKLASNPDNSRSAIIEYLKNKFNIGAASTIYGIIKEKEAHHETLA' A
#
# COMPACT_ATOMS: atom_id res chain seq x y z
N MET A 1 -31.05 -4.29 1.92
CA MET A 1 -29.81 -3.51 1.77
C MET A 1 -28.96 -3.66 3.01
N SER A 2 -27.73 -4.10 2.86
CA SER A 2 -26.85 -4.27 3.99
C SER A 2 -25.98 -3.04 4.20
N THR A 3 -25.85 -2.62 5.44
CA THR A 3 -24.97 -1.50 5.80
C THR A 3 -23.74 -2.06 6.48
N THR A 4 -22.60 -1.75 5.92
CA THR A 4 -21.33 -2.15 6.53
C THR A 4 -20.81 -1.00 7.37
N LEU A 5 -20.71 -1.23 8.66
CA LEU A 5 -20.17 -0.23 9.59
C LEU A 5 -18.70 -0.52 9.82
N GLN A 6 -17.89 0.51 9.72
CA GLN A 6 -16.46 0.40 9.95
C GLN A 6 -16.07 1.29 11.11
N THR A 7 -15.13 0.81 11.92
CA THR A 7 -14.60 1.62 13.01
C THR A 7 -13.66 2.68 12.44
N GLN A 8 -13.41 3.74 13.22
CA GLN A 8 -12.44 4.77 12.84
C GLN A 8 -11.07 4.16 12.58
N PHE A 9 -10.72 3.14 13.35
CA PHE A 9 -9.45 2.44 13.18
C PHE A 9 -9.37 1.77 11.80
N GLN A 10 -10.44 1.10 11.40
CA GLN A 10 -10.48 0.41 10.10
C GLN A 10 -10.40 1.40 8.93
N ILE A 11 -11.11 2.50 9.03
CA ILE A 11 -11.10 3.54 8.00
C ILE A 11 -9.70 4.12 7.83
N ARG A 12 -9.04 4.45 8.93
CA ARG A 12 -7.68 5.00 8.92
C ARG A 12 -6.69 4.01 8.33
N ARG A 13 -6.84 2.73 8.68
CA ARG A 13 -5.96 1.67 8.17
C ARG A 13 -6.09 1.54 6.66
N GLN A 14 -7.31 1.50 6.14
CA GLN A 14 -7.55 1.39 4.71
C GLN A 14 -7.02 2.60 3.96
N LYS A 15 -7.23 3.78 4.50
CA LYS A 15 -6.74 5.02 3.91
C LYS A 15 -5.21 5.02 3.84
N LYS A 16 -4.56 4.62 4.93
CA LYS A 16 -3.10 4.55 4.98
C LYS A 16 -2.55 3.55 3.96
N ARG A 17 -3.20 2.39 3.83
CA ARG A 17 -2.79 1.39 2.84
C ARG A 17 -2.92 1.91 1.42
N ALA A 18 -3.99 2.62 1.13
CA ALA A 18 -4.19 3.22 -0.19
C ALA A 18 -3.12 4.28 -0.48
N GLU A 19 -2.76 5.08 0.50
CA GLU A 19 -1.70 6.08 0.36
C GLU A 19 -0.35 5.44 0.10
N ILE A 20 -0.04 4.35 0.81
CA ILE A 20 1.22 3.62 0.61
C ILE A 20 1.30 3.09 -0.82
N TYR A 21 0.22 2.49 -1.30
CA TYR A 21 0.21 1.93 -2.65
C TYR A 21 0.33 3.03 -3.72
N ALA A 22 -0.38 4.14 -3.54
CA ALA A 22 -0.29 5.25 -4.47
C ALA A 22 1.13 5.81 -4.54
N GLU A 23 1.78 5.94 -3.39
CA GLU A 23 3.16 6.41 -3.33
C GLU A 23 4.10 5.41 -3.99
N TYR A 24 3.86 4.11 -3.78
CA TYR A 24 4.63 3.06 -4.43
C TYR A 24 4.55 3.16 -5.94
N GLN A 25 3.33 3.33 -6.48
CA GLN A 25 3.15 3.43 -7.93
C GLN A 25 3.87 4.64 -8.50
N LYS A 26 3.81 5.75 -7.79
CA LYS A 26 4.47 6.98 -8.20
C LYS A 26 5.99 6.79 -8.28
N LEU A 27 6.57 6.16 -7.26
CA LEU A 27 8.01 5.92 -7.22
C LEU A 27 8.44 4.85 -8.22
N ALA A 28 7.59 3.84 -8.42
CA ALA A 28 7.88 2.75 -9.35
C ALA A 28 7.82 3.19 -10.81
N SER A 29 7.18 4.30 -11.10
CA SER A 29 7.15 4.84 -12.46
C SER A 29 8.51 5.36 -12.90
N ASN A 30 9.41 5.63 -11.96
CA ASN A 30 10.76 6.07 -12.27
C ASN A 30 11.68 4.83 -12.38
N PRO A 31 12.22 4.54 -13.59
CA PRO A 31 13.04 3.34 -13.79
C PRO A 31 14.36 3.34 -13.01
N ASP A 32 14.78 4.50 -12.51
CA ASP A 32 16.00 4.59 -11.71
C ASP A 32 15.79 4.11 -10.27
N ASN A 33 14.54 3.95 -9.85
CA ASN A 33 14.23 3.49 -8.50
C ASN A 33 14.13 1.96 -8.46
N SER A 34 14.97 1.33 -7.67
CA SER A 34 14.85 -0.11 -7.44
C SER A 34 13.69 -0.37 -6.48
N ARG A 35 13.13 -1.58 -6.57
CA ARG A 35 12.05 -1.99 -5.68
C ARG A 35 12.49 -1.91 -4.22
N SER A 36 13.70 -2.38 -3.92
CA SER A 36 14.24 -2.34 -2.56
C SER A 36 14.33 -0.93 -2.02
N ALA A 37 14.80 0.01 -2.85
CA ALA A 37 14.91 1.40 -2.45
C ALA A 37 13.54 2.02 -2.16
N ILE A 38 12.55 1.69 -3.00
CA ILE A 38 11.19 2.17 -2.81
C ILE A 38 10.62 1.65 -1.49
N ILE A 39 10.80 0.37 -1.21
CA ILE A 39 10.31 -0.24 0.01
C ILE A 39 10.94 0.40 1.25
N GLU A 40 12.25 0.63 1.23
CA GLU A 40 12.93 1.30 2.33
C GLU A 40 12.42 2.72 2.54
N TYR A 41 12.21 3.45 1.45
CA TYR A 41 11.67 4.80 1.52
C TYR A 41 10.27 4.80 2.16
N LEU A 42 9.41 3.87 1.74
CA LEU A 42 8.06 3.77 2.27
C LEU A 42 8.02 3.38 3.74
N LYS A 43 8.92 2.48 4.15
CA LYS A 43 9.05 2.12 5.56
C LYS A 43 9.34 3.35 6.41
N ASN A 44 10.27 4.17 5.96
CA ASN A 44 10.67 5.36 6.70
C ASN A 44 9.59 6.43 6.68
N LYS A 45 8.99 6.66 5.51
CA LYS A 45 7.97 7.69 5.36
C LYS A 45 6.72 7.41 6.19
N PHE A 46 6.28 6.16 6.20
CA PHE A 46 5.05 5.76 6.90
C PHE A 46 5.33 5.13 8.26
N ASN A 47 6.59 5.15 8.69
CA ASN A 47 7.00 4.62 9.99
C ASN A 47 6.54 3.17 10.19
N ILE A 48 6.84 2.33 9.21
CA ILE A 48 6.49 0.91 9.22
C ILE A 48 7.72 0.11 9.59
N GLY A 49 7.58 -0.79 10.57
CA GLY A 49 8.72 -1.53 11.12
C GLY A 49 9.21 -2.69 10.27
N ALA A 50 8.40 -3.18 9.32
CA ALA A 50 8.74 -4.36 8.54
C ALA A 50 8.43 -4.18 7.06
N ALA A 51 9.39 -4.53 6.20
CA ALA A 51 9.20 -4.48 4.76
C ALA A 51 8.08 -5.43 4.30
N SER A 52 7.89 -6.55 4.97
CA SER A 52 6.85 -7.52 4.63
C SER A 52 5.46 -6.91 4.66
N THR A 53 5.23 -5.94 5.53
CA THR A 53 3.94 -5.24 5.59
C THR A 53 3.68 -4.50 4.29
N ILE A 54 4.70 -3.81 3.76
CA ILE A 54 4.56 -3.06 2.52
C ILE A 54 4.40 -4.00 1.33
N TYR A 55 5.19 -5.07 1.27
CA TYR A 55 5.04 -6.07 0.21
C TYR A 55 3.64 -6.70 0.24
N GLY A 56 3.10 -6.96 1.42
CA GLY A 56 1.75 -7.48 1.57
C GLY A 56 0.70 -6.54 1.02
N ILE A 57 0.83 -5.25 1.28
CA ILE A 57 -0.09 -4.25 0.77
C ILE A 57 -0.04 -4.19 -0.76
N ILE A 58 1.16 -4.18 -1.32
CA ILE A 58 1.35 -4.13 -2.77
C ILE A 58 0.75 -5.37 -3.42
N LYS A 59 1.05 -6.53 -2.88
CA LYS A 59 0.55 -7.79 -3.42
C LYS A 59 -0.97 -7.87 -3.38
N GLU A 60 -1.56 -7.44 -2.28
CA GLU A 60 -3.02 -7.42 -2.13
C GLU A 60 -3.67 -6.50 -3.15
N LYS A 61 -3.13 -5.30 -3.32
CA LYS A 61 -3.68 -4.35 -4.28
C LYS A 61 -3.52 -4.82 -5.71
N GLU A 62 -2.39 -5.41 -6.06
CA GLU A 62 -2.17 -5.93 -7.41
C GLU A 62 -3.09 -7.11 -7.70
N ALA A 63 -3.27 -8.01 -6.74
CA ALA A 63 -4.17 -9.14 -6.90
C ALA A 63 -5.62 -8.69 -7.07
N HIS A 64 -6.04 -7.70 -6.29
CA HIS A 64 -7.38 -7.15 -6.40
C HIS A 64 -7.60 -6.50 -7.76
N HIS A 65 -6.57 -5.79 -8.25
CA HIS A 65 -6.63 -5.14 -9.55
C HIS A 65 -6.75 -6.16 -10.68
N GLU A 66 -6.01 -7.25 -10.60
CA GLU A 66 -6.09 -8.34 -11.58
C GLU A 66 -7.48 -8.98 -11.59
N THR A 67 -8.08 -9.13 -10.41
CA THR A 67 -9.41 -9.72 -10.28
C THR A 67 -10.46 -8.86 -10.98
N LEU A 68 -10.27 -7.56 -11.00
CA LEU A 68 -11.19 -6.64 -11.64
C LEU A 68 -10.98 -6.54 -13.15
N ALA A 69 -9.85 -6.97 -13.60
CA ALA A 69 -9.56 -6.99 -15.03
C ALA A 69 -10.26 -8.19 -15.69
#